data_308036bf01b6a734b9c7dd2d0ad09821
#
_entry.id   308036bf01b6a734b9c7dd2d0ad09821
#
_cell.length_a   1.000
_cell.length_b   1.000
_cell.length_c   1.000
_cell.angle_alpha   90.00
_cell.angle_beta   90.00
_cell.angle_gamma   90.00
#
_symmetry.space_group_name_H-M   'P 1'
#
loop_
_entity.id
_entity.type
_entity.pdbx_description
1 polymer ?
#
loop_
_entity_poly.entity_id
_entity_poly.type
_entity_poly.pdbx_seq_one_letter_code
_entity_poly.pdbx_strand_id
1 'polypeptide(L)'
;MANRMSHIRTALRCHERAKFARDARISNAALGLAKASRGGTHTVPPAASIEERLSSMTPPAQAVARLQMALGLRAQEAIQADQSLKTWEKQLAQGRPVSVLHGTKTGKPRDVQLHTQDARDKAIAAVKGALQIAKHQPNQRILPAKTIGAANRAYQRAMNQVGFKGSEASHCLRYHWARQQFAAHVERLGSQKEALSALAMDLGHGDGRGRYCKQVYLKKNE
;
A
#
# COMPACT_ATOMS: atom_id res chain seq x y z
N MET A 1 -19.70 -5.28 -11.12
CA MET A 1 -20.06 -6.35 -12.08
C MET A 1 -18.86 -6.93 -12.82
N ALA A 2 -17.95 -6.15 -13.40
CA ALA A 2 -16.79 -6.63 -14.17
C ALA A 2 -15.89 -7.66 -13.41
N ASN A 3 -15.67 -7.50 -12.11
CA ASN A 3 -14.90 -8.46 -11.30
C ASN A 3 -15.61 -9.83 -11.18
N ARG A 4 -16.94 -9.84 -11.05
CA ARG A 4 -17.70 -11.09 -11.01
C ARG A 4 -17.61 -11.87 -12.32
N MET A 5 -17.69 -11.16 -13.46
CA MET A 5 -17.50 -11.78 -14.78
C MET A 5 -16.08 -12.34 -14.96
N SER A 6 -15.05 -11.67 -14.40
CA SER A 6 -13.69 -12.20 -14.40
C SER A 6 -13.60 -13.53 -13.62
N HIS A 7 -14.23 -13.62 -12.45
CA HIS A 7 -14.28 -14.86 -11.67
C HIS A 7 -15.04 -15.98 -12.39
N ILE A 8 -16.18 -15.68 -13.01
CA ILE A 8 -16.94 -16.64 -13.81
C ILE A 8 -16.10 -17.19 -14.97
N ARG A 9 -15.42 -16.31 -15.72
CA ARG A 9 -14.54 -16.75 -16.81
C ARG A 9 -13.36 -17.59 -16.31
N THR A 10 -12.85 -17.30 -15.11
CA THR A 10 -11.78 -18.11 -14.49
C THR A 10 -12.34 -19.50 -14.11
N ALA A 11 -13.50 -19.56 -13.47
CA ALA A 11 -14.14 -20.82 -13.14
C ALA A 11 -14.41 -21.67 -14.39
N LEU A 12 -14.95 -21.08 -15.45
CA LEU A 12 -15.18 -21.78 -16.74
C LEU A 12 -13.89 -22.38 -17.31
N ARG A 13 -12.76 -21.66 -17.19
CA ARG A 13 -11.44 -22.19 -17.63
C ARG A 13 -10.99 -23.37 -16.80
N CYS A 14 -11.17 -23.30 -15.47
CA CYS A 14 -10.78 -24.36 -14.55
C CYS A 14 -11.62 -25.63 -14.72
N HIS A 15 -12.86 -25.52 -15.26
CA HIS A 15 -13.76 -26.63 -15.52
C HIS A 15 -13.78 -27.04 -16.99
N GLU A 16 -12.66 -26.90 -17.70
CA GLU A 16 -12.46 -27.30 -19.11
C GLU A 16 -13.41 -26.64 -20.12
N ARG A 17 -14.15 -25.63 -19.72
CA ARG A 17 -15.08 -24.86 -20.57
C ARG A 17 -14.44 -23.60 -21.14
N ALA A 18 -13.17 -23.68 -21.54
CA ALA A 18 -12.39 -22.54 -22.03
C ALA A 18 -13.02 -21.85 -23.27
N LYS A 19 -13.71 -22.59 -24.14
CA LYS A 19 -14.45 -22.03 -25.28
C LYS A 19 -15.53 -21.04 -24.81
N PHE A 20 -16.33 -21.39 -23.81
CA PHE A 20 -17.34 -20.50 -23.23
C PHE A 20 -16.69 -19.28 -22.56
N ALA A 21 -15.57 -19.46 -21.86
CA ALA A 21 -14.85 -18.35 -21.22
C ALA A 21 -14.33 -17.31 -22.23
N ARG A 22 -14.14 -17.68 -23.49
CA ARG A 22 -13.67 -16.82 -24.59
C ARG A 22 -14.79 -16.36 -25.53
N ASP A 23 -16.03 -16.76 -25.29
CA ASP A 23 -17.17 -16.37 -26.13
C ASP A 23 -17.31 -14.85 -26.16
N ALA A 24 -17.37 -14.28 -27.35
CA ALA A 24 -17.48 -12.84 -27.58
C ALA A 24 -18.75 -12.25 -26.92
N ARG A 25 -19.82 -13.02 -26.82
CA ARG A 25 -21.13 -12.62 -26.22
C ARG A 25 -21.02 -12.35 -24.72
N ILE A 26 -20.07 -12.98 -24.02
CA ILE A 26 -19.83 -12.73 -22.61
C ILE A 26 -18.58 -11.85 -22.39
N SER A 27 -18.08 -11.19 -23.43
CA SER A 27 -17.00 -10.19 -23.29
C SER A 27 -17.47 -8.98 -22.49
N ASN A 28 -16.55 -8.23 -21.89
CA ASN A 28 -16.93 -7.01 -21.18
C ASN A 28 -17.62 -5.99 -22.11
N ALA A 29 -17.18 -5.91 -23.36
CA ALA A 29 -17.75 -5.01 -24.35
C ALA A 29 -19.22 -5.40 -24.68
N ALA A 30 -19.46 -6.68 -24.96
CA ALA A 30 -20.81 -7.18 -25.28
C ALA A 30 -21.79 -7.03 -24.09
N LEU A 31 -21.27 -7.10 -22.86
CA LEU A 31 -22.08 -6.95 -21.64
C LEU A 31 -22.16 -5.50 -21.14
N GLY A 32 -21.68 -4.52 -21.90
CA GLY A 32 -21.66 -3.11 -21.49
C GLY A 32 -20.84 -2.85 -20.21
N LEU A 33 -19.91 -3.74 -19.84
CA LEU A 33 -19.11 -3.62 -18.64
C LEU A 33 -17.85 -2.80 -18.94
N ALA A 34 -17.85 -1.53 -18.55
CA ALA A 34 -16.67 -0.70 -18.63
C ALA A 34 -15.52 -1.35 -17.83
N LYS A 35 -14.30 -1.39 -18.40
CA LYS A 35 -13.10 -1.63 -17.62
C LYS A 35 -12.92 -0.45 -16.68
N ALA A 36 -12.97 -0.70 -15.36
CA ALA A 36 -12.55 0.30 -14.41
C ALA A 36 -11.12 0.75 -14.78
N SER A 37 -10.90 2.07 -14.79
CA SER A 37 -9.56 2.62 -14.97
C SER A 37 -8.63 1.98 -13.95
N ARG A 38 -7.47 1.51 -14.40
CA ARG A 38 -6.38 1.07 -13.50
C ARG A 38 -5.50 2.24 -13.06
N GLY A 39 -5.83 3.44 -13.49
CA GLY A 39 -5.25 4.67 -12.97
C GLY A 39 -5.58 4.79 -11.49
N GLY A 40 -4.62 5.23 -10.69
CA GLY A 40 -4.85 5.57 -9.29
C GLY A 40 -5.73 6.83 -9.18
N THR A 41 -6.17 7.15 -7.99
CA THR A 41 -6.90 8.40 -7.72
C THR A 41 -5.99 9.63 -7.83
N HIS A 42 -4.68 9.43 -7.72
CA HIS A 42 -3.62 10.46 -7.80
C HIS A 42 -3.71 11.57 -6.73
N THR A 43 -4.75 11.57 -5.92
CA THR A 43 -4.97 12.60 -4.91
C THR A 43 -4.08 12.32 -3.70
N VAL A 44 -3.31 13.33 -3.32
CA VAL A 44 -2.51 13.31 -2.08
C VAL A 44 -2.81 14.62 -1.37
N PRO A 45 -3.42 14.58 -0.18
CA PRO A 45 -3.63 15.77 0.63
C PRO A 45 -2.30 16.44 0.99
N PRO A 46 -2.29 17.74 1.33
CA PRO A 46 -1.11 18.40 1.90
C PRO A 46 -0.60 17.67 3.14
N ALA A 47 0.72 17.65 3.35
CA ALA A 47 1.33 16.93 4.47
C ALA A 47 0.76 17.36 5.84
N ALA A 48 0.54 18.66 6.05
CA ALA A 48 -0.08 19.19 7.28
C ALA A 48 -1.49 18.62 7.51
N SER A 49 -2.32 18.54 6.46
CA SER A 49 -3.66 17.94 6.55
C SER A 49 -3.60 16.43 6.83
N ILE A 50 -2.61 15.72 6.31
CA ILE A 50 -2.39 14.31 6.63
C ILE A 50 -2.08 14.17 8.13
N GLU A 51 -1.14 14.95 8.66
CA GLU A 51 -0.73 14.89 10.07
C GLU A 51 -1.88 15.26 11.02
N GLU A 52 -2.67 16.29 10.72
CA GLU A 52 -3.85 16.66 11.47
C GLU A 52 -4.85 15.51 11.56
N ARG A 53 -5.19 14.91 10.41
CA ARG A 53 -6.10 13.77 10.34
C ARG A 53 -5.56 12.54 11.10
N LEU A 54 -4.27 12.25 10.95
CA LEU A 54 -3.64 11.14 11.68
C LEU A 54 -3.66 11.36 13.19
N SER A 55 -3.42 12.60 13.65
CA SER A 55 -3.44 12.95 15.08
C SER A 55 -4.82 12.79 15.72
N SER A 56 -5.88 12.86 14.93
CA SER A 56 -7.27 12.65 15.39
C SER A 56 -7.69 11.18 15.42
N MET A 57 -6.82 10.24 15.01
CA MET A 57 -7.13 8.82 15.01
C MET A 57 -6.90 8.18 16.37
N THR A 58 -7.60 7.06 16.62
CA THR A 58 -7.27 6.20 17.76
C THR A 58 -5.84 5.66 17.64
N PRO A 59 -5.08 5.50 18.76
CA PRO A 59 -3.68 5.11 18.70
C PRO A 59 -3.38 3.84 17.87
N PRO A 60 -4.19 2.75 17.92
CA PRO A 60 -3.95 1.58 17.08
C PRO A 60 -4.10 1.86 15.58
N ALA A 61 -5.12 2.61 15.19
CA ALA A 61 -5.34 2.95 13.78
C ALA A 61 -4.29 3.95 13.27
N GLN A 62 -3.91 4.92 14.11
CA GLN A 62 -2.83 5.86 13.82
C GLN A 62 -1.50 5.14 13.59
N ALA A 63 -1.15 4.15 14.42
CA ALA A 63 0.08 3.38 14.26
C ALA A 63 0.13 2.66 12.91
N VAL A 64 -0.98 2.03 12.47
CA VAL A 64 -1.07 1.41 11.14
C VAL A 64 -0.89 2.44 10.03
N ALA A 65 -1.54 3.60 10.13
CA ALA A 65 -1.44 4.66 9.12
C ALA A 65 -0.02 5.25 9.05
N ARG A 66 0.64 5.45 10.19
CA ARG A 66 2.04 5.92 10.23
C ARG A 66 3.00 4.91 9.62
N LEU A 67 2.84 3.62 9.87
CA LEU A 67 3.61 2.57 9.18
C LEU A 67 3.37 2.60 7.67
N GLN A 68 2.11 2.76 7.25
CA GLN A 68 1.76 2.87 5.84
C GLN A 68 2.44 4.06 5.18
N MET A 69 2.44 5.22 5.85
CA MET A 69 3.04 6.45 5.35
C MET A 69 4.58 6.40 5.37
N ALA A 70 5.20 5.82 6.40
CA ALA A 70 6.66 5.82 6.56
C ALA A 70 7.37 4.78 5.67
N LEU A 71 6.71 3.67 5.33
CA LEU A 71 7.29 2.54 4.60
C LEU A 71 6.58 2.28 3.25
N GLY A 72 5.69 3.14 2.81
CA GLY A 72 4.93 2.98 1.57
C GLY A 72 4.10 1.70 1.52
N LEU A 73 3.58 1.24 2.66
CA LEU A 73 2.86 -0.02 2.74
C LEU A 73 1.46 0.06 2.14
N ARG A 74 0.96 -1.06 1.62
CA ARG A 74 -0.48 -1.22 1.42
C ARG A 74 -1.18 -1.35 2.77
N ALA A 75 -2.45 -0.99 2.85
CA ALA A 75 -3.22 -1.09 4.10
C ALA A 75 -3.11 -2.49 4.73
N GLN A 76 -3.22 -3.55 3.94
CA GLN A 76 -3.13 -4.92 4.42
C GLN A 76 -1.71 -5.29 4.90
N GLU A 77 -0.66 -4.77 4.26
CA GLU A 77 0.73 -4.94 4.71
C GLU A 77 0.93 -4.24 6.06
N ALA A 78 0.41 -3.03 6.23
CA ALA A 78 0.51 -2.27 7.48
C ALA A 78 -0.30 -2.88 8.63
N ILE A 79 -1.48 -3.45 8.34
CA ILE A 79 -2.32 -4.14 9.33
C ILE A 79 -1.65 -5.44 9.84
N GLN A 80 -0.91 -6.14 8.98
CA GLN A 80 -0.20 -7.39 9.34
C GLN A 80 1.27 -7.15 9.73
N ALA A 81 1.66 -5.90 9.92
CA ALA A 81 3.03 -5.53 10.28
C ALA A 81 3.45 -6.04 11.67
N ASP A 82 2.50 -6.30 12.57
CA ASP A 82 2.75 -6.88 13.90
C ASP A 82 3.66 -8.10 13.85
N GLN A 83 3.55 -8.92 12.81
CA GLN A 83 4.39 -10.10 12.60
C GLN A 83 5.86 -9.77 12.24
N SER A 84 6.15 -8.55 11.86
CA SER A 84 7.47 -8.14 11.35
C SER A 84 8.12 -6.99 12.13
N LEU A 85 7.41 -6.32 13.04
CA LEU A 85 7.87 -5.10 13.70
C LEU A 85 9.25 -5.27 14.38
N LYS A 86 9.47 -6.36 15.12
CA LYS A 86 10.76 -6.64 15.79
C LYS A 86 11.91 -6.83 14.79
N THR A 87 11.61 -7.45 13.65
CA THR A 87 12.59 -7.63 12.56
C THR A 87 12.89 -6.29 11.92
N TRP A 88 11.86 -5.49 11.63
CA TRP A 88 12.02 -4.16 11.04
C TRP A 88 12.80 -3.21 11.94
N GLU A 89 12.56 -3.24 13.25
CA GLU A 89 13.33 -2.46 14.21
C GLU A 89 14.84 -2.76 14.13
N LYS A 90 15.19 -4.07 14.09
CA LYS A 90 16.60 -4.51 13.95
C LYS A 90 17.18 -4.09 12.59
N GLN A 91 16.43 -4.27 11.50
CA GLN A 91 16.86 -3.89 10.17
C GLN A 91 17.13 -2.37 10.07
N LEU A 92 16.21 -1.56 10.58
CA LEU A 92 16.36 -0.10 10.61
C LEU A 92 17.54 0.34 11.45
N ALA A 93 17.74 -0.25 12.64
CA ALA A 93 18.90 0.05 13.50
C ALA A 93 20.23 -0.27 12.82
N GLN A 94 20.26 -1.25 11.92
CA GLN A 94 21.44 -1.66 11.15
C GLN A 94 21.56 -0.95 9.79
N GLY A 95 20.68 0.00 9.48
CA GLY A 95 20.65 0.68 8.19
C GLY A 95 20.29 -0.21 7.00
N ARG A 96 19.73 -1.39 7.27
CA ARG A 96 19.32 -2.37 6.24
C ARG A 96 17.93 -2.08 5.70
N PRO A 97 17.60 -2.59 4.49
CA PRO A 97 16.25 -2.54 3.94
C PRO A 97 15.22 -3.20 4.87
N VAL A 98 14.00 -2.71 4.83
CA VAL A 98 12.87 -3.29 5.56
C VAL A 98 12.19 -4.34 4.69
N SER A 99 12.20 -5.60 5.13
CA SER A 99 11.62 -6.72 4.40
C SER A 99 10.12 -6.86 4.70
N VAL A 100 9.27 -6.61 3.71
CA VAL A 100 7.81 -6.72 3.79
C VAL A 100 7.39 -8.10 3.31
N LEU A 101 7.02 -8.98 4.25
CA LEU A 101 6.69 -10.39 3.98
C LEU A 101 5.18 -10.67 4.08
N HIS A 102 4.47 -10.01 5.00
CA HIS A 102 3.09 -10.30 5.34
C HIS A 102 2.13 -9.30 4.68
N GLY A 103 0.93 -9.77 4.30
CA GLY A 103 -0.10 -8.94 3.68
C GLY A 103 0.19 -8.51 2.23
N THR A 104 1.28 -9.00 1.64
CA THR A 104 1.69 -8.66 0.29
C THR A 104 0.71 -9.23 -0.75
N LYS A 105 0.51 -8.48 -1.83
CA LYS A 105 -0.35 -8.94 -2.93
C LYS A 105 0.28 -10.17 -3.58
N THR A 106 -0.47 -11.27 -3.65
CA THR A 106 -0.04 -12.57 -4.20
C THR A 106 1.10 -13.24 -3.42
N GLY A 107 1.34 -12.87 -2.15
CA GLY A 107 2.38 -13.48 -1.31
C GLY A 107 3.82 -13.13 -1.70
N LYS A 108 4.04 -12.19 -2.63
CA LYS A 108 5.38 -11.82 -3.09
C LYS A 108 6.04 -10.86 -2.10
N PRO A 109 7.13 -11.25 -1.43
CA PRO A 109 7.88 -10.36 -0.56
C PRO A 109 8.54 -9.22 -1.35
N ARG A 110 8.89 -8.14 -0.64
CA ARG A 110 9.68 -7.04 -1.20
C ARG A 110 10.49 -6.37 -0.10
N ASP A 111 11.55 -5.70 -0.50
CA ASP A 111 12.34 -4.86 0.38
C ASP A 111 12.05 -3.39 0.11
N VAL A 112 12.01 -2.59 1.17
CA VAL A 112 11.85 -1.14 1.12
C VAL A 112 13.17 -0.51 1.50
N GLN A 113 13.77 0.22 0.56
CA GLN A 113 14.98 0.99 0.79
C GLN A 113 14.62 2.39 1.29
N LEU A 114 15.37 2.88 2.28
CA LEU A 114 15.21 4.24 2.81
C LEU A 114 16.53 4.99 2.61
N HIS A 115 16.55 5.92 1.68
CA HIS A 115 17.78 6.55 1.21
C HIS A 115 18.15 7.84 1.95
N THR A 116 17.20 8.47 2.64
CA THR A 116 17.45 9.69 3.42
C THR A 116 17.39 9.41 4.92
N GLN A 117 18.12 10.18 5.71
CA GLN A 117 18.07 10.08 7.17
C GLN A 117 16.66 10.40 7.70
N ASP A 118 16.01 11.44 7.18
CA ASP A 118 14.62 11.80 7.52
C ASP A 118 13.64 10.64 7.31
N ALA A 119 13.75 9.93 6.16
CA ALA A 119 12.89 8.77 5.89
C ALA A 119 13.16 7.62 6.87
N ARG A 120 14.44 7.41 7.27
CA ARG A 120 14.80 6.40 8.28
C ARG A 120 14.26 6.76 9.65
N ASP A 121 14.42 8.01 10.07
CA ASP A 121 13.95 8.47 11.39
C ASP A 121 12.43 8.36 11.50
N LYS A 122 11.69 8.72 10.45
CA LYS A 122 10.24 8.53 10.37
C LYS A 122 9.84 7.05 10.43
N ALA A 123 10.57 6.17 9.75
CA ALA A 123 10.30 4.73 9.78
C ALA A 123 10.61 4.14 11.17
N ILE A 124 11.73 4.52 11.79
CA ILE A 124 12.08 4.11 13.16
C ILE A 124 11.01 4.55 14.14
N ALA A 125 10.58 5.81 14.08
CA ALA A 125 9.53 6.34 14.95
C ALA A 125 8.20 5.58 14.77
N ALA A 126 7.80 5.32 13.52
CA ALA A 126 6.58 4.58 13.20
C ALA A 126 6.64 3.13 13.70
N VAL A 127 7.75 2.42 13.51
CA VAL A 127 7.94 1.04 13.97
C VAL A 127 7.96 0.97 15.50
N LYS A 128 8.69 1.85 16.19
CA LYS A 128 8.73 1.92 17.66
C LYS A 128 7.33 2.24 18.21
N GLY A 129 6.63 3.22 17.66
CA GLY A 129 5.26 3.55 18.05
C GLY A 129 4.31 2.36 17.90
N ALA A 130 4.38 1.64 16.77
CA ALA A 130 3.58 0.45 16.53
C ALA A 130 3.92 -0.70 17.51
N LEU A 131 5.19 -0.90 17.84
CA LEU A 131 5.63 -1.87 18.85
C LEU A 131 5.05 -1.56 20.23
N GLN A 132 5.07 -0.29 20.64
CA GLN A 132 4.48 0.14 21.92
C GLN A 132 2.98 -0.13 21.95
N ILE A 133 2.27 0.21 20.89
CA ILE A 133 0.82 -0.08 20.79
C ILE A 133 0.57 -1.60 20.85
N ALA A 134 1.28 -2.39 20.05
CA ALA A 134 1.10 -3.84 20.01
C ALA A 134 1.37 -4.50 21.37
N LYS A 135 2.38 -4.03 22.11
CA LYS A 135 2.73 -4.54 23.46
C LYS A 135 1.57 -4.43 24.45
N HIS A 136 0.73 -3.40 24.32
CA HIS A 136 -0.40 -3.15 25.23
C HIS A 136 -1.72 -3.71 24.70
N GLN A 137 -1.71 -4.38 23.55
CA GLN A 137 -2.93 -4.95 22.96
C GLN A 137 -2.99 -6.48 23.12
N PRO A 138 -4.19 -7.06 23.19
CA PRO A 138 -4.38 -8.51 23.18
C PRO A 138 -3.68 -9.15 21.96
N ASN A 139 -3.02 -10.28 22.16
CA ASN A 139 -2.30 -11.03 21.14
C ASN A 139 -1.15 -10.25 20.45
N GLN A 140 -0.65 -9.17 21.07
CA GLN A 140 0.44 -8.33 20.53
C GLN A 140 0.16 -7.79 19.11
N ARG A 141 -1.10 -7.58 18.77
CA ARG A 141 -1.51 -7.00 17.49
C ARG A 141 -1.68 -5.50 17.59
N ILE A 142 -1.30 -4.78 16.54
CA ILE A 142 -1.53 -3.33 16.46
C ILE A 142 -3.03 -3.04 16.50
N LEU A 143 -3.83 -3.79 15.72
CA LEU A 143 -5.30 -3.70 15.74
C LEU A 143 -5.88 -4.94 16.42
N PRO A 144 -6.58 -4.80 17.56
CA PRO A 144 -7.13 -5.92 18.31
C PRO A 144 -8.40 -6.46 17.63
N ALA A 145 -8.21 -7.26 16.60
CA ALA A 145 -9.30 -7.87 15.85
C ALA A 145 -9.12 -9.39 15.72
N LYS A 146 -10.22 -10.14 15.79
CA LYS A 146 -10.20 -11.62 15.71
C LYS A 146 -9.73 -12.13 14.34
N THR A 147 -10.00 -11.40 13.27
CA THR A 147 -9.65 -11.79 11.88
C THR A 147 -9.04 -10.61 11.13
N ILE A 148 -8.24 -10.91 10.10
CA ILE A 148 -7.68 -9.88 9.20
C ILE A 148 -8.79 -9.07 8.53
N GLY A 149 -9.90 -9.71 8.15
CA GLY A 149 -11.05 -9.01 7.58
C GLY A 149 -11.70 -8.01 8.55
N ALA A 150 -11.78 -8.36 9.84
CA ALA A 150 -12.26 -7.44 10.88
C ALA A 150 -11.29 -6.27 11.10
N ALA A 151 -9.98 -6.54 11.13
CA ALA A 151 -8.94 -5.51 11.24
C ALA A 151 -9.00 -4.53 10.05
N ASN A 152 -9.13 -5.04 8.83
CA ASN A 152 -9.29 -4.20 7.63
C ASN A 152 -10.53 -3.29 7.73
N ARG A 153 -11.68 -3.83 8.14
CA ARG A 153 -12.89 -3.02 8.31
C ARG A 153 -12.75 -1.99 9.41
N ALA A 154 -12.11 -2.33 10.54
CA ALA A 154 -11.86 -1.40 11.63
C ALA A 154 -10.94 -0.25 11.18
N TYR A 155 -9.84 -0.57 10.51
CA TYR A 155 -8.93 0.43 9.95
C TYR A 155 -9.63 1.32 8.92
N GLN A 156 -10.39 0.74 7.99
CA GLN A 156 -11.12 1.52 6.98
C GLN A 156 -12.14 2.48 7.62
N ARG A 157 -12.85 2.06 8.68
CA ARG A 157 -13.75 2.94 9.41
C ARG A 157 -13.00 4.10 10.06
N ALA A 158 -11.88 3.81 10.74
CA ALA A 158 -11.05 4.84 11.37
C ALA A 158 -10.52 5.85 10.35
N MET A 159 -10.05 5.39 9.19
CA MET A 159 -9.63 6.26 8.09
C MET A 159 -10.77 7.15 7.59
N ASN A 160 -11.96 6.58 7.38
CA ASN A 160 -13.13 7.32 6.90
C ASN A 160 -13.61 8.39 7.91
N GLN A 161 -13.54 8.10 9.21
CA GLN A 161 -13.93 9.03 10.28
C GLN A 161 -13.09 10.31 10.29
N VAL A 162 -11.81 10.23 9.96
CA VAL A 162 -10.91 11.38 9.87
C VAL A 162 -10.77 11.93 8.44
N GLY A 163 -11.67 11.55 7.53
CA GLY A 163 -11.75 12.12 6.19
C GLY A 163 -10.91 11.46 5.11
N PHE A 164 -10.20 10.36 5.39
CA PHE A 164 -9.52 9.57 4.34
C PHE A 164 -10.53 8.67 3.61
N LYS A 165 -11.27 9.24 2.66
CA LYS A 165 -12.34 8.57 1.89
C LYS A 165 -12.32 8.99 0.41
N GLY A 166 -13.01 8.23 -0.43
CA GLY A 166 -13.11 8.53 -1.87
C GLY A 166 -11.74 8.55 -2.55
N SER A 167 -11.42 9.65 -3.22
CA SER A 167 -10.13 9.85 -3.89
C SER A 167 -8.95 9.95 -2.92
N GLU A 168 -9.19 10.34 -1.68
CA GLU A 168 -8.21 10.45 -0.60
C GLU A 168 -8.23 9.25 0.36
N ALA A 169 -8.78 8.09 -0.03
CA ALA A 169 -8.75 6.88 0.79
C ALA A 169 -7.32 6.50 1.20
N SER A 170 -7.16 5.58 2.16
CA SER A 170 -5.87 5.22 2.80
C SER A 170 -4.69 5.02 1.84
N HIS A 171 -4.97 4.70 0.57
CA HIS A 171 -3.92 4.54 -0.44
C HIS A 171 -3.18 5.86 -0.77
N CYS A 172 -3.78 7.02 -0.46
CA CYS A 172 -3.12 8.33 -0.61
C CYS A 172 -1.83 8.43 0.23
N LEU A 173 -1.75 7.76 1.40
CA LEU A 173 -0.55 7.70 2.22
C LEU A 173 0.62 7.02 1.47
N ARG A 174 0.32 5.98 0.70
CA ARG A 174 1.30 5.33 -0.15
C ARG A 174 1.69 6.19 -1.36
N TYR A 175 0.76 6.99 -1.91
CA TYR A 175 1.10 7.98 -2.93
C TYR A 175 2.02 9.06 -2.37
N HIS A 176 1.74 9.56 -1.16
CA HIS A 176 2.60 10.52 -0.47
C HIS A 176 4.03 10.00 -0.35
N TRP A 177 4.19 8.80 0.21
CA TRP A 177 5.49 8.13 0.33
C TRP A 177 6.17 7.95 -1.04
N ALA A 178 5.44 7.47 -2.04
CA ALA A 178 6.01 7.21 -3.37
C ALA A 178 6.56 8.47 -4.03
N ARG A 179 5.92 9.63 -3.83
CA ARG A 179 6.40 10.93 -4.34
C ARG A 179 7.69 11.36 -3.66
N GLN A 180 7.77 11.21 -2.34
CA GLN A 180 8.99 11.52 -1.57
C GLN A 180 10.15 10.60 -1.98
N GLN A 181 9.86 9.31 -2.07
CA GLN A 181 10.86 8.32 -2.45
C GLN A 181 11.34 8.51 -3.89
N PHE A 182 10.45 8.86 -4.80
CA PHE A 182 10.85 9.20 -6.18
C PHE A 182 11.80 10.39 -6.23
N ALA A 183 11.53 11.45 -5.47
CA ALA A 183 12.41 12.61 -5.40
C ALA A 183 13.81 12.22 -4.88
N ALA A 184 13.88 11.43 -3.80
CA ALA A 184 15.14 10.92 -3.26
C ALA A 184 15.90 10.03 -4.26
N HIS A 185 15.19 9.20 -5.03
CA HIS A 185 15.82 8.42 -6.09
C HIS A 185 16.36 9.29 -7.23
N VAL A 186 15.63 10.33 -7.64
CA VAL A 186 16.10 11.26 -8.69
C VAL A 186 17.36 11.98 -8.23
N GLU A 187 17.38 12.48 -7.00
CA GLU A 187 18.56 13.14 -6.42
C GLU A 187 19.77 12.20 -6.39
N ARG A 188 19.58 10.97 -5.95
CA ARG A 188 20.67 9.98 -5.81
C ARG A 188 21.17 9.44 -7.15
N LEU A 189 20.28 9.20 -8.13
CA LEU A 189 20.60 8.50 -9.38
C LEU A 189 20.83 9.46 -10.55
N GLY A 190 20.44 10.72 -10.45
CA GLY A 190 20.52 11.69 -11.52
C GLY A 190 19.62 11.41 -12.75
N SER A 191 18.81 10.35 -12.69
CA SER A 191 18.02 9.86 -13.82
C SER A 191 16.59 9.53 -13.40
N GLN A 192 15.60 10.23 -14.00
CA GLN A 192 14.19 9.94 -13.76
C GLN A 192 13.79 8.50 -14.17
N LYS A 193 14.40 7.96 -15.22
CA LYS A 193 14.12 6.60 -15.70
C LYS A 193 14.57 5.56 -14.67
N GLU A 194 15.76 5.71 -14.14
CA GLU A 194 16.31 4.81 -13.11
C GLU A 194 15.56 4.98 -11.79
N ALA A 195 15.24 6.22 -11.40
CA ALA A 195 14.43 6.51 -10.23
C ALA A 195 13.04 5.83 -10.30
N LEU A 196 12.40 5.81 -11.48
CA LEU A 196 11.12 5.11 -11.68
C LEU A 196 11.27 3.59 -11.56
N SER A 197 12.38 3.02 -12.04
CA SER A 197 12.67 1.59 -11.92
C SER A 197 12.89 1.22 -10.44
N ALA A 198 13.71 1.99 -9.73
CA ALA A 198 13.96 1.80 -8.30
C ALA A 198 12.66 1.92 -7.48
N LEU A 199 11.86 2.96 -7.72
CA LEU A 199 10.55 3.12 -7.08
C LEU A 199 9.63 1.93 -7.34
N ALA A 200 9.65 1.37 -8.55
CA ALA A 200 8.82 0.21 -8.87
C ALA A 200 9.22 -1.03 -8.05
N MET A 201 10.50 -1.20 -7.78
CA MET A 201 11.01 -2.26 -6.90
C MET A 201 10.56 -2.04 -5.45
N ASP A 202 10.77 -0.85 -4.90
CA ASP A 202 10.36 -0.50 -3.53
C ASP A 202 8.86 -0.69 -3.30
N LEU A 203 8.05 -0.35 -4.31
CA LEU A 203 6.60 -0.54 -4.26
C LEU A 203 6.17 -2.01 -4.52
N GLY A 204 7.09 -2.91 -4.83
CA GLY A 204 6.79 -4.32 -5.12
C GLY A 204 6.01 -4.52 -6.41
N HIS A 205 6.23 -3.68 -7.41
CA HIS A 205 5.68 -3.85 -8.75
C HIS A 205 6.62 -4.67 -9.66
N GLY A 206 7.88 -4.81 -9.26
CA GLY A 206 8.93 -5.51 -10.00
C GLY A 206 9.59 -4.65 -11.08
N ASP A 207 10.67 -5.19 -11.65
CA ASP A 207 11.42 -4.54 -12.70
C ASP A 207 10.56 -4.28 -13.95
N GLY A 208 10.91 -3.24 -14.71
CA GLY A 208 10.21 -2.81 -15.93
C GLY A 208 8.86 -2.10 -15.69
N ARG A 209 8.43 -1.89 -14.42
CA ARG A 209 7.16 -1.23 -14.09
C ARG A 209 7.25 0.28 -13.82
N GLY A 210 8.37 0.91 -14.13
CA GLY A 210 8.57 2.35 -13.91
C GLY A 210 7.52 3.23 -14.58
N ARG A 211 7.13 2.94 -15.83
CA ARG A 211 6.04 3.65 -16.53
C ARG A 211 4.70 3.54 -15.79
N TYR A 212 4.38 2.37 -15.27
CA TYR A 212 3.19 2.16 -14.46
C TYR A 212 3.25 2.99 -13.16
N CYS A 213 4.39 3.01 -12.49
CA CYS A 213 4.59 3.82 -11.28
C CYS A 213 4.42 5.31 -11.56
N LYS A 214 4.99 5.83 -12.67
CA LYS A 214 4.77 7.21 -13.11
C LYS A 214 3.29 7.52 -13.27
N GLN A 215 2.56 6.67 -13.97
CA GLN A 215 1.14 6.87 -14.27
C GLN A 215 0.26 6.80 -13.01
N VAL A 216 0.56 5.88 -12.06
CA VAL A 216 -0.30 5.60 -10.92
C VAL A 216 0.03 6.45 -9.69
N TYR A 217 1.32 6.71 -9.43
CA TYR A 217 1.74 7.33 -8.17
C TYR A 217 2.18 8.80 -8.33
N LEU A 218 2.68 9.18 -9.52
CA LEU A 218 3.34 10.47 -9.70
C LEU A 218 2.55 11.44 -10.56
N LYS A 219 1.54 10.97 -11.32
CA LYS A 219 0.68 11.86 -12.10
C LYS A 219 -0.01 12.84 -11.13
N LYS A 220 0.13 14.14 -11.36
CA LYS A 220 -0.65 15.16 -10.65
C LYS A 220 -2.07 15.15 -11.23
N ASN A 221 -3.08 15.41 -10.40
CA ASN A 221 -4.38 15.81 -10.92
C ASN A 221 -4.21 17.24 -11.48
N GLU A 222 -4.43 17.40 -12.75
CA GLU A 222 -4.62 18.67 -13.39
C GLU A 222 -5.98 19.24 -12.99
#